data_c9c2981498e1b029e50bc5ecd31d7056
#
_entry.id   c9c2981498e1b029e50bc5ecd31d7056
#
_cell.length_a   1.000
_cell.length_b   1.000
_cell.length_c   1.000
_cell.angle_alpha   90.00
_cell.angle_beta   90.00
_cell.angle_gamma   90.00
#
_symmetry.space_group_name_H-M   'P 1'
#
loop_
_entity.id
_entity.type
_entity.pdbx_description
1 polymer ?
#
loop_
_entity_poly.entity_id
_entity_poly.type
_entity_poly.pdbx_seq_one_letter_code
_entity_poly.pdbx_strand_id
1 'polypeptide(L)'
;MAAFFPWPELWCGARDRRLVTMNLKKSHSTRPAVVLLSGGLDSATVVAIARAEGYAVHALSFSYGQRHGVELERAAAVASALQAREHRIVDVDLRAFGGSALTADIAVPKGRSAAEMEHDIPITYVPARNTIFLSFALAWAEVLGSTDIFIGVNALDYSGYPDCRPEFIAAFEAMARLATKAGVEGSAALRIHAPLQAMSKAEIIRTGLALGVDYGLTSSCYDPGPKGEPCGACDSCQLRSRGFGQVGVPDPLTARFAAGAAAASPSRSAKRG
;
A
#
# COMPACT_ATOMS: atom_id res chain seq x y z
N MET A 1 26.83 -15.11 -21.40
CA MET A 1 27.03 -16.01 -20.24
C MET A 1 26.43 -15.31 -19.04
N ALA A 2 25.21 -15.68 -18.67
CA ALA A 2 24.47 -15.12 -17.53
C ALA A 2 24.75 -16.01 -16.31
N ALA A 3 25.34 -15.45 -15.29
CA ALA A 3 25.58 -16.15 -14.04
C ALA A 3 24.30 -16.11 -13.19
N PHE A 4 23.65 -17.26 -13.06
CA PHE A 4 22.61 -17.52 -12.08
C PHE A 4 23.24 -17.60 -10.68
N PHE A 5 22.81 -16.75 -9.75
CA PHE A 5 23.06 -16.95 -8.34
C PHE A 5 21.88 -17.73 -7.75
N PRO A 6 22.11 -18.91 -7.14
CA PRO A 6 21.05 -19.65 -6.47
C PRO A 6 20.76 -19.05 -5.07
N TRP A 7 19.49 -18.87 -4.76
CA TRP A 7 19.00 -18.67 -3.41
C TRP A 7 19.16 -19.96 -2.62
N PRO A 8 19.58 -19.93 -1.35
CA PRO A 8 19.66 -21.14 -0.55
C PRO A 8 18.24 -21.64 -0.20
N GLU A 9 17.96 -22.87 -0.59
CA GLU A 9 16.83 -23.66 -0.13
C GLU A 9 17.00 -23.95 1.37
N LEU A 10 16.16 -23.36 2.19
CA LEU A 10 16.01 -23.77 3.59
C LEU A 10 14.54 -23.63 3.99
N TRP A 11 13.75 -24.63 3.58
CA TRP A 11 12.49 -24.96 4.28
C TRP A 11 12.03 -26.36 3.91
N CYS A 12 12.61 -27.36 4.58
CA CYS A 12 11.95 -28.65 4.78
C CYS A 12 12.56 -29.32 6.02
N GLY A 13 11.77 -29.51 7.06
CA GLY A 13 12.16 -30.38 8.18
C GLY A 13 11.54 -30.02 9.53
N ALA A 14 10.42 -30.72 9.85
CA ALA A 14 10.00 -31.24 11.16
C ALA A 14 10.00 -30.33 12.41
N ARG A 15 8.77 -30.05 12.87
CA ARG A 15 8.29 -30.01 14.27
C ARG A 15 9.35 -29.86 15.37
N ASP A 16 9.50 -28.67 15.90
CA ASP A 16 9.69 -28.48 17.33
C ASP A 16 8.89 -27.26 17.81
N ARG A 17 7.87 -27.53 18.67
CA ARG A 17 7.05 -26.49 19.30
C ARG A 17 7.86 -25.93 20.49
N ARG A 18 8.75 -24.99 20.19
CA ARG A 18 9.25 -24.06 21.19
C ARG A 18 8.77 -22.68 20.81
N LEU A 19 7.89 -22.14 21.64
CA LEU A 19 7.56 -20.73 21.67
C LEU A 19 8.88 -19.96 21.79
N VAL A 20 9.42 -19.53 20.66
CA VAL A 20 10.46 -18.50 20.63
C VAL A 20 9.73 -17.20 20.92
N THR A 21 9.69 -16.81 22.18
CA THR A 21 9.46 -15.44 22.58
C THR A 21 10.59 -14.61 21.97
N MET A 22 10.39 -14.12 20.76
CA MET A 22 11.24 -13.08 20.18
C MET A 22 11.10 -11.84 21.07
N ASN A 23 12.08 -11.70 21.95
CA ASN A 23 12.32 -10.48 22.70
C ASN A 23 12.68 -9.41 21.63
N LEU A 24 11.68 -8.67 21.14
CA LEU A 24 11.85 -7.51 20.30
C LEU A 24 12.59 -6.45 21.12
N LYS A 25 13.90 -6.61 21.24
CA LYS A 25 14.77 -5.48 21.61
C LYS A 25 14.46 -4.39 20.61
N LYS A 26 13.94 -3.25 21.09
CA LYS A 26 13.78 -2.01 20.35
C LYS A 26 15.13 -1.59 19.76
N SER A 27 15.50 -2.19 18.62
CA SER A 27 16.56 -1.67 17.78
C SER A 27 15.98 -0.42 17.15
N HIS A 28 16.31 0.75 17.65
CA HIS A 28 16.07 1.99 16.94
C HIS A 28 17.02 1.99 15.74
N SER A 29 16.55 1.49 14.61
CA SER A 29 17.28 1.62 13.36
C SER A 29 17.54 3.10 13.12
N THR A 30 18.78 3.45 12.87
CA THR A 30 19.20 4.80 12.49
C THR A 30 19.09 5.02 10.99
N ARG A 31 18.79 3.96 10.21
CA ARG A 31 18.73 3.99 8.75
C ARG A 31 17.37 4.50 8.27
N PRO A 32 17.26 5.73 7.76
CA PRO A 32 16.01 6.28 7.29
C PRO A 32 15.58 5.60 5.98
N ALA A 33 14.26 5.46 5.78
CA ALA A 33 13.67 5.12 4.49
C ALA A 33 12.40 5.96 4.27
N VAL A 34 12.21 6.46 3.04
CA VAL A 34 10.93 7.09 2.65
C VAL A 34 9.99 5.99 2.17
N VAL A 35 8.78 5.93 2.73
CA VAL A 35 7.77 4.94 2.37
C VAL A 35 6.51 5.65 1.88
N LEU A 36 6.11 5.38 0.63
CA LEU A 36 4.86 5.90 0.07
C LEU A 36 3.66 5.24 0.76
N LEU A 37 2.84 6.03 1.43
CA LEU A 37 1.71 5.56 2.24
C LEU A 37 0.40 6.20 1.76
N SER A 38 -0.46 5.41 1.12
CA SER A 38 -1.78 5.85 0.65
C SER A 38 -2.91 5.64 1.67
N GLY A 39 -2.66 4.91 2.76
CA GLY A 39 -3.70 4.46 3.69
C GLY A 39 -4.45 3.20 3.24
N GLY A 40 -4.09 2.63 2.08
CA GLY A 40 -4.58 1.34 1.58
C GLY A 40 -3.83 0.14 2.17
N LEU A 41 -4.40 -1.05 1.94
CA LEU A 41 -3.89 -2.34 2.41
C LEU A 41 -2.42 -2.57 2.01
N ASP A 42 -2.08 -2.34 0.74
CA ASP A 42 -0.76 -2.61 0.20
C ASP A 42 0.29 -1.70 0.83
N SER A 43 0.05 -0.39 0.85
CA SER A 43 0.99 0.57 1.42
C SER A 43 1.20 0.39 2.93
N ALA A 44 0.17 -0.02 3.68
CA ALA A 44 0.28 -0.36 5.09
C ALA A 44 1.20 -1.58 5.31
N THR A 45 1.07 -2.60 4.44
CA THR A 45 1.95 -3.77 4.47
C THR A 45 3.40 -3.40 4.18
N VAL A 46 3.65 -2.49 3.22
CA VAL A 46 5.00 -2.00 2.91
C VAL A 46 5.63 -1.25 4.09
N VAL A 47 4.87 -0.43 4.80
CA VAL A 47 5.35 0.21 6.04
C VAL A 47 5.78 -0.84 7.07
N ALA A 48 4.98 -1.90 7.26
CA ALA A 48 5.31 -2.96 8.20
C ALA A 48 6.55 -3.75 7.78
N ILE A 49 6.72 -4.04 6.48
CA ILE A 49 7.91 -4.69 5.92
C ILE A 49 9.15 -3.82 6.17
N ALA A 50 9.14 -2.54 5.77
CA ALA A 50 10.27 -1.64 5.96
C ALA A 50 10.69 -1.55 7.45
N ARG A 51 9.73 -1.51 8.38
CA ARG A 51 10.01 -1.56 9.81
C ARG A 51 10.62 -2.89 10.26
N ALA A 52 10.10 -4.01 9.78
CA ALA A 52 10.62 -5.33 10.12
C ALA A 52 12.07 -5.53 9.61
N GLU A 53 12.41 -4.89 8.47
CA GLU A 53 13.76 -4.83 7.93
C GLU A 53 14.67 -3.85 8.68
N GLY A 54 14.16 -3.17 9.71
CA GLY A 54 14.94 -2.31 10.59
C GLY A 54 15.07 -0.87 10.11
N TYR A 55 14.25 -0.38 9.21
CA TYR A 55 14.25 1.02 8.80
C TYR A 55 13.50 1.93 9.77
N ALA A 56 14.00 3.17 9.92
CA ALA A 56 13.25 4.27 10.48
C ALA A 56 12.35 4.84 9.37
N VAL A 57 11.05 4.50 9.42
CA VAL A 57 10.10 4.84 8.36
C VAL A 57 9.72 6.32 8.41
N HIS A 58 9.98 7.03 7.31
CA HIS A 58 9.44 8.35 7.00
C HIS A 58 8.32 8.18 5.97
N ALA A 59 7.07 8.21 6.45
CA ALA A 59 5.91 7.97 5.62
C ALA A 59 5.52 9.22 4.82
N LEU A 60 5.25 9.05 3.52
CA LEU A 60 4.87 10.12 2.60
C LEU A 60 3.51 9.81 1.98
N SER A 61 2.55 10.69 2.20
CA SER A 61 1.21 10.63 1.64
C SER A 61 0.93 11.84 0.75
N PHE A 62 -0.04 11.71 -0.15
CA PHE A 62 -0.39 12.77 -1.08
C PHE A 62 -1.87 13.09 -1.03
N SER A 63 -2.18 14.38 -0.94
CA SER A 63 -3.47 14.96 -1.26
C SER A 63 -3.39 15.39 -2.73
N TYR A 64 -3.97 14.57 -3.64
CA TYR A 64 -3.83 14.81 -5.07
C TYR A 64 -5.15 15.12 -5.79
N GLY A 65 -6.16 15.52 -5.00
CA GLY A 65 -7.49 15.78 -5.50
C GLY A 65 -8.33 14.51 -5.63
N GLN A 66 -7.96 13.43 -4.93
CA GLN A 66 -8.79 12.24 -4.80
C GLN A 66 -10.16 12.59 -4.22
N ARG A 67 -11.19 11.85 -4.66
CA ARG A 67 -12.61 12.14 -4.33
C ARG A 67 -12.92 12.19 -2.84
N HIS A 68 -12.14 11.47 -2.02
CA HIS A 68 -12.44 11.28 -0.60
C HIS A 68 -11.22 11.49 0.28
N GLY A 69 -11.34 12.37 1.27
CA GLY A 69 -10.30 12.63 2.28
C GLY A 69 -10.02 11.44 3.22
N VAL A 70 -10.88 10.42 3.22
CA VAL A 70 -10.77 9.22 4.06
C VAL A 70 -9.42 8.51 3.89
N GLU A 71 -8.82 8.52 2.70
CA GLU A 71 -7.52 7.90 2.47
C GLU A 71 -6.43 8.54 3.33
N LEU A 72 -6.42 9.87 3.46
CA LEU A 72 -5.42 10.59 4.27
C LEU A 72 -5.61 10.34 5.77
N GLU A 73 -6.85 10.27 6.23
CA GLU A 73 -7.15 9.89 7.62
C GLU A 73 -6.66 8.47 7.92
N ARG A 74 -6.88 7.54 6.98
CA ARG A 74 -6.38 6.16 7.09
C ARG A 74 -4.85 6.10 7.04
N ALA A 75 -4.22 6.89 6.18
CA ALA A 75 -2.76 6.99 6.12
C ALA A 75 -2.19 7.47 7.46
N ALA A 76 -2.78 8.50 8.06
CA ALA A 76 -2.36 9.00 9.37
C ALA A 76 -2.55 7.95 10.49
N ALA A 77 -3.68 7.23 10.50
CA ALA A 77 -3.94 6.16 11.44
C ALA A 77 -2.94 5.00 11.32
N VAL A 78 -2.65 4.58 10.09
CA VAL A 78 -1.65 3.52 9.80
C VAL A 78 -0.25 3.98 10.19
N ALA A 79 0.16 5.20 9.83
CA ALA A 79 1.46 5.76 10.21
C ALA A 79 1.66 5.75 11.73
N SER A 80 0.64 6.17 12.48
CA SER A 80 0.65 6.15 13.93
C SER A 80 0.71 4.73 14.51
N ALA A 81 -0.18 3.83 14.07
CA ALA A 81 -0.27 2.46 14.55
C ALA A 81 1.03 1.67 14.27
N LEU A 82 1.61 1.86 13.10
CA LEU A 82 2.88 1.25 12.72
C LEU A 82 4.11 2.07 13.16
N GLN A 83 3.93 3.09 13.99
CA GLN A 83 5.00 3.88 14.59
C GLN A 83 6.00 4.43 13.56
N ALA A 84 5.50 5.01 12.46
CA ALA A 84 6.35 5.75 11.56
C ALA A 84 7.07 6.88 12.33
N ARG A 85 8.33 7.12 12.02
CA ARG A 85 9.12 8.16 12.68
C ARG A 85 8.60 9.55 12.37
N GLU A 86 8.11 9.72 11.16
CA GLU A 86 7.51 10.94 10.66
C GLU A 86 6.46 10.59 9.61
N HIS A 87 5.40 11.39 9.51
CA HIS A 87 4.41 11.29 8.45
C HIS A 87 4.20 12.66 7.84
N ARG A 88 4.46 12.81 6.55
CA ARG A 88 4.20 14.02 5.77
C ARG A 88 3.09 13.80 4.77
N ILE A 89 2.27 14.82 4.59
CA ILE A 89 1.26 14.89 3.55
C ILE A 89 1.66 16.05 2.63
N VAL A 90 1.71 15.77 1.33
CA VAL A 90 2.03 16.77 0.29
C VAL A 90 0.81 16.98 -0.59
N ASP A 91 0.46 18.23 -0.84
CA ASP A 91 -0.62 18.61 -1.74
C ASP A 91 -0.11 18.73 -3.16
N VAL A 92 -0.72 17.96 -4.10
CA VAL A 92 -0.40 17.96 -5.54
C VAL A 92 -1.71 17.85 -6.31
N ASP A 93 -2.21 18.92 -6.92
CA ASP A 93 -3.49 18.87 -7.63
C ASP A 93 -3.38 18.21 -9.00
N LEU A 94 -3.65 16.89 -9.07
CA LEU A 94 -3.67 16.14 -10.32
C LEU A 94 -5.01 16.27 -11.07
N ARG A 95 -6.02 16.90 -10.47
CA ARG A 95 -7.31 17.18 -11.16
C ARG A 95 -7.12 18.13 -12.35
N ALA A 96 -6.09 18.98 -12.28
CA ALA A 96 -5.74 19.89 -13.37
C ALA A 96 -5.50 19.18 -14.73
N PHE A 97 -5.12 17.88 -14.68
CA PHE A 97 -4.86 17.09 -15.88
C PHE A 97 -6.05 16.20 -16.27
N GLY A 98 -6.89 15.80 -15.32
CA GLY A 98 -8.04 14.91 -15.56
C GLY A 98 -7.62 13.50 -15.97
N GLY A 99 -8.44 12.85 -16.80
CA GLY A 99 -8.12 11.57 -17.45
C GLY A 99 -8.31 10.32 -16.58
N SER A 100 -8.76 10.44 -15.33
CA SER A 100 -9.00 9.29 -14.45
C SER A 100 -10.32 9.43 -13.67
N ALA A 101 -10.99 8.31 -13.42
CA ALA A 101 -12.16 8.27 -12.54
C ALA A 101 -11.83 8.62 -11.08
N LEU A 102 -10.56 8.67 -10.69
CA LEU A 102 -10.14 9.07 -9.35
C LEU A 102 -9.90 10.58 -9.20
N THR A 103 -9.69 11.30 -10.30
CA THR A 103 -9.37 12.74 -10.31
C THR A 103 -10.31 13.59 -11.14
N ALA A 104 -11.25 12.98 -11.87
CA ALA A 104 -12.24 13.66 -12.69
C ALA A 104 -13.67 13.21 -12.34
N ASP A 105 -14.68 13.90 -12.84
CA ASP A 105 -16.09 13.50 -12.68
C ASP A 105 -16.48 12.38 -13.65
N ILE A 106 -15.84 11.23 -13.47
CA ILE A 106 -16.04 9.99 -14.22
C ILE A 106 -16.47 8.91 -13.24
N ALA A 107 -17.53 8.16 -13.55
CA ALA A 107 -18.01 7.11 -12.68
C ALA A 107 -16.95 6.01 -12.50
N VAL A 108 -16.73 5.58 -11.25
CA VAL A 108 -15.86 4.43 -10.95
C VAL A 108 -16.58 3.14 -11.38
N PRO A 109 -15.97 2.32 -12.25
CA PRO A 109 -16.56 1.05 -12.66
C PRO A 109 -16.77 0.11 -11.46
N LYS A 110 -17.90 -0.61 -11.48
CA LYS A 110 -18.29 -1.56 -10.43
C LYS A 110 -18.68 -2.90 -11.04
N GLY A 111 -18.40 -3.99 -10.31
CA GLY A 111 -18.82 -5.33 -10.70
C GLY A 111 -18.08 -5.91 -11.92
N ARG A 112 -16.88 -5.42 -12.24
CA ARG A 112 -16.07 -5.97 -13.32
C ARG A 112 -15.65 -7.41 -13.00
N SER A 113 -15.65 -8.26 -14.00
CA SER A 113 -15.10 -9.62 -13.91
C SER A 113 -13.57 -9.60 -13.87
N ALA A 114 -12.93 -10.68 -13.47
CA ALA A 114 -11.48 -10.80 -13.46
C ALA A 114 -10.88 -10.59 -14.87
N ALA A 115 -11.51 -11.17 -15.89
CA ALA A 115 -11.08 -11.01 -17.28
C ALA A 115 -11.13 -9.55 -17.76
N GLU A 116 -12.15 -8.79 -17.37
CA GLU A 116 -12.26 -7.36 -17.71
C GLU A 116 -11.21 -6.50 -17.00
N MET A 117 -10.72 -6.94 -15.82
CA MET A 117 -9.67 -6.24 -15.08
C MET A 117 -8.28 -6.43 -15.70
N GLU A 118 -8.07 -7.51 -16.46
CA GLU A 118 -6.75 -7.89 -17.00
C GLU A 118 -6.43 -7.26 -18.36
N HIS A 119 -7.45 -6.85 -19.15
CA HIS A 119 -7.27 -6.57 -20.57
C HIS A 119 -6.80 -5.15 -20.92
N ASP A 120 -7.14 -4.13 -20.12
CA ASP A 120 -6.89 -2.72 -20.50
C ASP A 120 -6.33 -1.91 -19.33
N ILE A 121 -5.71 -0.76 -19.66
CA ILE A 121 -5.38 0.27 -18.66
C ILE A 121 -6.73 0.80 -18.13
N PRO A 122 -7.06 0.54 -16.85
CA PRO A 122 -8.36 0.90 -16.32
C PRO A 122 -8.53 2.41 -16.21
N ILE A 123 -9.77 2.91 -16.35
CA ILE A 123 -10.09 4.33 -16.21
C ILE A 123 -9.76 4.91 -14.81
N THR A 124 -9.49 4.04 -13.83
CA THR A 124 -9.01 4.41 -12.50
C THR A 124 -7.49 4.66 -12.45
N TYR A 125 -6.77 4.40 -13.53
CA TYR A 125 -5.37 4.80 -13.65
C TYR A 125 -5.26 6.32 -13.66
N VAL A 126 -4.51 6.89 -12.72
CA VAL A 126 -4.15 8.31 -12.72
C VAL A 126 -2.84 8.48 -13.49
N PRO A 127 -2.83 9.18 -14.61
CA PRO A 127 -1.65 9.26 -15.47
C PRO A 127 -0.39 9.70 -14.73
N ALA A 128 0.67 8.90 -14.86
CA ALA A 128 2.01 9.13 -14.26
C ALA A 128 2.03 9.38 -12.75
N ARG A 129 1.00 8.96 -12.00
CA ARG A 129 0.89 9.24 -10.57
C ARG A 129 2.09 8.72 -9.77
N ASN A 130 2.50 7.48 -10.01
CA ASN A 130 3.64 6.91 -9.29
C ASN A 130 4.96 7.59 -9.68
N THR A 131 5.11 8.06 -10.93
CA THR A 131 6.26 8.87 -11.35
C THR A 131 6.36 10.16 -10.54
N ILE A 132 5.25 10.88 -10.40
CA ILE A 132 5.17 12.12 -9.62
C ILE A 132 5.48 11.83 -8.15
N PHE A 133 4.84 10.84 -7.56
CA PHE A 133 5.02 10.51 -6.14
C PHE A 133 6.42 10.03 -5.82
N LEU A 134 7.02 9.23 -6.68
CA LEU A 134 8.41 8.81 -6.54
C LEU A 134 9.39 9.99 -6.66
N SER A 135 9.09 11.00 -7.49
CA SER A 135 9.90 12.21 -7.60
C SER A 135 9.91 13.02 -6.29
N PHE A 136 8.77 13.16 -5.62
CA PHE A 136 8.70 13.78 -4.30
C PHE A 136 9.41 12.92 -3.23
N ALA A 137 9.24 11.60 -3.28
CA ALA A 137 9.94 10.69 -2.38
C ALA A 137 11.45 10.77 -2.55
N LEU A 138 11.93 10.90 -3.79
CA LEU A 138 13.33 11.07 -4.13
C LEU A 138 13.90 12.35 -3.51
N ALA A 139 13.21 13.48 -3.69
CA ALA A 139 13.62 14.76 -3.12
C ALA A 139 13.67 14.70 -1.59
N TRP A 140 12.69 14.07 -0.95
CA TRP A 140 12.70 13.94 0.50
C TRP A 140 13.76 12.95 1.00
N ALA A 141 13.97 11.85 0.30
CA ALA A 141 15.05 10.91 0.61
C ALA A 141 16.43 11.61 0.60
N GLU A 142 16.68 12.45 -0.39
CA GLU A 142 17.93 13.23 -0.47
C GLU A 142 18.10 14.18 0.71
N VAL A 143 17.03 14.88 1.13
CA VAL A 143 17.04 15.76 2.32
C VAL A 143 17.32 14.98 3.60
N LEU A 144 16.79 13.75 3.71
CA LEU A 144 17.00 12.87 4.87
C LEU A 144 18.36 12.16 4.87
N GLY A 145 19.12 12.24 3.78
CA GLY A 145 20.30 11.41 3.56
C GLY A 145 19.95 9.92 3.45
N SER A 146 18.73 9.61 3.01
CA SER A 146 18.27 8.24 2.79
C SER A 146 18.59 7.78 1.38
N THR A 147 18.95 6.51 1.24
CA THR A 147 19.15 5.84 -0.04
C THR A 147 18.02 4.89 -0.38
N ASP A 148 17.01 4.78 0.47
CA ASP A 148 16.00 3.75 0.40
C ASP A 148 14.59 4.37 0.33
N ILE A 149 13.86 4.04 -0.76
CA ILE A 149 12.47 4.44 -0.98
C ILE A 149 11.65 3.16 -1.15
N PHE A 150 10.51 3.08 -0.47
CA PHE A 150 9.58 1.95 -0.56
C PHE A 150 8.27 2.38 -1.23
N ILE A 151 7.78 1.53 -2.13
CA ILE A 151 6.51 1.72 -2.82
C ILE A 151 5.68 0.43 -2.83
N GLY A 152 4.36 0.56 -2.62
CA GLY A 152 3.41 -0.55 -2.56
C GLY A 152 2.79 -0.89 -3.92
N VAL A 153 3.58 -0.92 -4.99
CA VAL A 153 3.10 -1.38 -6.29
C VAL A 153 2.99 -2.90 -6.34
N ASN A 154 1.97 -3.38 -7.04
CA ASN A 154 1.74 -4.79 -7.29
C ASN A 154 1.43 -4.99 -8.77
N ALA A 155 2.22 -5.83 -9.45
CA ALA A 155 2.07 -6.09 -10.87
C ALA A 155 1.04 -7.21 -11.17
N LEU A 156 0.73 -8.08 -10.19
CA LEU A 156 -0.22 -9.17 -10.38
C LEU A 156 -1.67 -8.70 -10.31
N ASP A 157 -1.98 -7.79 -9.36
CA ASP A 157 -3.36 -7.30 -9.17
C ASP A 157 -3.70 -6.12 -10.10
N TYR A 158 -2.67 -5.37 -10.53
CA TYR A 158 -2.81 -4.15 -11.32
C TYR A 158 -1.90 -4.17 -12.55
N SER A 159 -1.93 -5.28 -13.28
CA SER A 159 -1.11 -5.47 -14.50
C SER A 159 -1.33 -4.38 -15.57
N GLY A 160 -2.51 -3.74 -15.56
CA GLY A 160 -2.85 -2.63 -16.44
C GLY A 160 -2.19 -1.28 -16.11
N TYR A 161 -1.56 -1.12 -14.94
CA TYR A 161 -0.94 0.17 -14.57
C TYR A 161 0.51 0.22 -15.05
N PRO A 162 0.85 1.07 -16.05
CA PRO A 162 2.20 1.14 -16.62
C PRO A 162 3.27 1.47 -15.57
N ASP A 163 2.93 2.31 -14.61
CA ASP A 163 3.82 2.80 -13.54
C ASP A 163 3.84 1.91 -12.28
N CYS A 164 3.39 0.66 -12.42
CA CYS A 164 3.55 -0.40 -11.42
C CYS A 164 4.47 -1.53 -11.88
N ARG A 165 4.95 -1.51 -13.12
CA ARG A 165 5.73 -2.59 -13.74
C ARG A 165 7.18 -2.61 -13.21
N PRO A 166 7.82 -3.80 -13.15
CA PRO A 166 9.23 -3.93 -12.74
C PRO A 166 10.17 -3.06 -13.56
N GLU A 167 9.95 -2.97 -14.87
CA GLU A 167 10.77 -2.19 -15.80
C GLU A 167 10.70 -0.69 -15.49
N PHE A 168 9.49 -0.19 -15.13
CA PHE A 168 9.32 1.20 -14.70
C PHE A 168 10.11 1.49 -13.42
N ILE A 169 10.01 0.62 -12.41
CA ILE A 169 10.74 0.79 -11.14
C ILE A 169 12.25 0.79 -11.38
N ALA A 170 12.76 -0.13 -12.20
CA ALA A 170 14.19 -0.19 -12.54
C ALA A 170 14.65 1.04 -13.31
N ALA A 171 13.85 1.53 -14.26
CA ALA A 171 14.16 2.73 -15.03
C ALA A 171 14.16 3.99 -14.15
N PHE A 172 13.18 4.10 -13.24
CA PHE A 172 13.13 5.22 -12.29
C PHE A 172 14.34 5.22 -11.34
N GLU A 173 14.72 4.05 -10.82
CA GLU A 173 15.91 3.91 -9.99
C GLU A 173 17.19 4.33 -10.75
N ALA A 174 17.32 3.91 -12.01
CA ALA A 174 18.44 4.32 -12.84
C ALA A 174 18.49 5.84 -13.07
N MET A 175 17.34 6.45 -13.38
CA MET A 175 17.19 7.90 -13.51
C MET A 175 17.55 8.62 -12.22
N ALA A 176 17.04 8.15 -11.07
CA ALA A 176 17.28 8.75 -9.77
C ALA A 176 18.77 8.79 -9.40
N ARG A 177 19.54 7.78 -9.77
CA ARG A 177 21.00 7.75 -9.60
C ARG A 177 21.73 8.82 -10.42
N LEU A 178 21.18 9.23 -11.55
CA LEU A 178 21.74 10.31 -12.37
C LEU A 178 21.30 11.70 -11.92
N ALA A 179 20.15 11.79 -11.26
CA ALA A 179 19.48 13.05 -10.94
C ALA A 179 19.70 13.55 -9.51
N THR A 180 20.42 12.80 -8.68
CA THR A 180 20.66 13.14 -7.27
C THR A 180 22.12 13.43 -6.98
N LYS A 181 22.38 14.30 -5.99
CA LYS A 181 23.74 14.61 -5.53
C LYS A 181 24.47 13.32 -5.12
N ALA A 182 23.86 12.49 -4.28
CA ALA A 182 24.46 11.24 -3.82
C ALA A 182 24.81 10.29 -4.97
N GLY A 183 23.98 10.24 -6.00
CA GLY A 183 24.21 9.43 -7.20
C GLY A 183 25.38 9.96 -8.04
N VAL A 184 25.48 11.27 -8.24
CA VAL A 184 26.55 11.91 -9.02
C VAL A 184 27.90 11.86 -8.28
N GLU A 185 27.91 12.05 -6.96
CA GLU A 185 29.10 11.94 -6.13
C GLU A 185 29.55 10.49 -5.90
N GLY A 186 28.74 9.50 -6.30
CA GLY A 186 29.03 8.09 -6.06
C GLY A 186 29.05 7.68 -4.60
N SER A 187 28.52 8.53 -3.71
CA SER A 187 28.58 8.35 -2.27
C SER A 187 27.58 7.32 -1.76
N ALA A 188 26.49 7.06 -2.50
CA ALA A 188 25.50 6.05 -2.17
C ALA A 188 24.65 5.63 -3.38
N ALA A 189 24.25 4.36 -3.41
CA ALA A 189 23.34 3.82 -4.44
C ALA A 189 21.89 3.89 -3.94
N LEU A 190 21.10 4.82 -4.48
CA LEU A 190 19.67 4.86 -4.22
C LEU A 190 18.98 3.55 -4.68
N ARG A 191 18.06 3.06 -3.88
CA ARG A 191 17.24 1.86 -4.14
C ARG A 191 15.76 2.17 -4.01
N ILE A 192 14.98 1.63 -4.95
CA ILE A 192 13.51 1.61 -4.86
C ILE A 192 13.07 0.19 -4.54
N HIS A 193 12.51 0.02 -3.37
CA HIS A 193 12.00 -1.24 -2.88
C HIS A 193 10.52 -1.37 -3.24
N ALA A 194 10.17 -2.41 -4.01
CA ALA A 194 8.80 -2.77 -4.37
C ALA A 194 8.48 -4.19 -3.87
N PRO A 195 8.40 -4.40 -2.53
CA PRO A 195 8.37 -5.75 -1.95
C PRO A 195 7.13 -6.57 -2.31
N LEU A 196 6.05 -5.91 -2.78
CA LEU A 196 4.79 -6.57 -3.12
C LEU A 196 4.66 -6.93 -4.60
N GLN A 197 5.64 -6.61 -5.43
CA GLN A 197 5.52 -6.61 -6.89
C GLN A 197 5.14 -7.97 -7.48
N ALA A 198 5.61 -9.06 -6.88
CA ALA A 198 5.34 -10.43 -7.30
C ALA A 198 4.42 -11.21 -6.32
N MET A 199 3.75 -10.53 -5.40
CA MET A 199 2.89 -11.16 -4.39
C MET A 199 1.43 -11.10 -4.80
N SER A 200 0.70 -12.21 -4.63
CA SER A 200 -0.76 -12.21 -4.69
C SER A 200 -1.37 -11.43 -3.52
N LYS A 201 -2.62 -10.98 -3.65
CA LYS A 201 -3.32 -10.26 -2.56
C LYS A 201 -3.37 -11.08 -1.27
N ALA A 202 -3.53 -12.38 -1.37
CA ALA A 202 -3.53 -13.28 -0.21
C ALA A 202 -2.16 -13.33 0.49
N GLU A 203 -1.06 -13.33 -0.28
CA GLU A 203 0.30 -13.27 0.29
C GLU A 203 0.58 -11.94 0.97
N ILE A 204 0.17 -10.83 0.36
CA ILE A 204 0.26 -9.49 0.95
C ILE A 204 -0.46 -9.45 2.30
N ILE A 205 -1.70 -9.95 2.34
CA ILE A 205 -2.51 -9.98 3.57
C ILE A 205 -1.85 -10.87 4.64
N ARG A 206 -1.40 -12.08 4.29
CA ARG A 206 -0.70 -12.97 5.25
C ARG A 206 0.55 -12.31 5.81
N THR A 207 1.35 -11.68 4.96
CA THR A 207 2.56 -10.96 5.36
C THR A 207 2.24 -9.83 6.32
N GLY A 208 1.27 -8.99 5.99
CA GLY A 208 0.90 -7.88 6.86
C GLY A 208 0.31 -8.34 8.21
N LEU A 209 -0.54 -9.38 8.22
CA LEU A 209 -1.05 -9.97 9.46
C LEU A 209 0.09 -10.52 10.33
N ALA A 210 1.05 -11.21 9.74
CA ALA A 210 2.23 -11.73 10.45
C ALA A 210 3.11 -10.61 11.03
N LEU A 211 3.12 -9.43 10.39
CA LEU A 211 3.83 -8.23 10.84
C LEU A 211 2.99 -7.32 11.74
N GLY A 212 1.76 -7.72 12.09
CA GLY A 212 0.90 -7.00 13.02
C GLY A 212 0.15 -5.81 12.41
N VAL A 213 -0.07 -5.80 11.10
CA VAL A 213 -0.89 -4.77 10.44
C VAL A 213 -2.35 -4.92 10.83
N ASP A 214 -2.95 -3.89 11.41
CA ASP A 214 -4.40 -3.79 11.56
C ASP A 214 -5.04 -3.26 10.27
N TYR A 215 -5.52 -4.18 9.45
CA TYR A 215 -6.21 -3.83 8.21
C TYR A 215 -7.58 -3.15 8.41
N GLY A 216 -8.13 -3.13 9.61
CA GLY A 216 -9.30 -2.32 9.96
C GLY A 216 -9.04 -0.81 9.90
N LEU A 217 -7.77 -0.40 9.98
CA LEU A 217 -7.34 0.99 9.81
C LEU A 217 -7.18 1.40 8.35
N THR A 218 -7.18 0.46 7.41
CA THR A 218 -6.89 0.73 5.99
C THR A 218 -8.16 0.89 5.16
N SER A 219 -8.09 1.69 4.09
CA SER A 219 -9.14 1.77 3.07
C SER A 219 -8.52 1.71 1.68
N SER A 220 -9.06 0.85 0.82
CA SER A 220 -8.61 0.72 -0.58
C SER A 220 -9.75 1.03 -1.57
N CYS A 221 -10.93 1.43 -1.08
CA CYS A 221 -12.10 1.66 -1.91
C CYS A 221 -11.93 2.91 -2.78
N TYR A 222 -12.21 2.79 -4.09
CA TYR A 222 -12.16 3.91 -5.04
C TYR A 222 -13.37 4.82 -4.96
N ASP A 223 -14.46 4.37 -4.36
CA ASP A 223 -15.72 5.11 -4.23
C ASP A 223 -16.39 4.77 -2.87
N PRO A 224 -15.75 5.19 -1.76
CA PRO A 224 -16.27 4.92 -0.42
C PRO A 224 -17.53 5.74 -0.13
N GLY A 225 -18.37 5.23 0.75
CA GLY A 225 -19.49 5.98 1.30
C GLY A 225 -19.04 7.16 2.18
N PRO A 226 -20.00 8.01 2.63
CA PRO A 226 -19.71 9.25 3.36
C PRO A 226 -18.91 9.09 4.65
N LYS A 227 -18.99 7.92 5.31
CA LYS A 227 -18.22 7.60 6.52
C LYS A 227 -17.01 6.72 6.23
N GLY A 228 -16.65 6.56 4.95
CA GLY A 228 -15.54 5.71 4.52
C GLY A 228 -15.91 4.22 4.40
N GLU A 229 -17.21 3.91 4.31
CA GLU A 229 -17.68 2.53 4.05
C GLU A 229 -17.20 2.06 2.69
N PRO A 230 -16.63 0.84 2.57
CA PRO A 230 -16.23 0.31 1.29
C PRO A 230 -17.47 0.05 0.42
N CYS A 231 -17.44 0.45 -0.87
CA CYS A 231 -18.57 0.23 -1.79
C CYS A 231 -18.81 -1.26 -2.09
N GLY A 232 -17.83 -2.13 -1.83
CA GLY A 232 -17.90 -3.58 -2.04
C GLY A 232 -17.81 -4.02 -3.51
N ALA A 233 -17.88 -3.11 -4.48
CA ALA A 233 -18.11 -3.45 -5.89
C ALA A 233 -17.02 -2.93 -6.84
N CYS A 234 -16.19 -1.95 -6.47
CA CYS A 234 -15.07 -1.54 -7.30
C CYS A 234 -13.96 -2.60 -7.31
N ASP A 235 -13.07 -2.54 -8.29
CA ASP A 235 -12.00 -3.53 -8.48
C ASP A 235 -11.18 -3.72 -7.20
N SER A 236 -10.78 -2.64 -6.55
CA SER A 236 -10.02 -2.71 -5.30
C SER A 236 -10.77 -3.41 -4.15
N CYS A 237 -12.08 -3.16 -4.00
CA CYS A 237 -12.91 -3.86 -3.02
C CYS A 237 -13.02 -5.35 -3.34
N GLN A 238 -13.18 -5.72 -4.60
CA GLN A 238 -13.27 -7.12 -5.03
C GLN A 238 -11.94 -7.86 -4.81
N LEU A 239 -10.80 -7.25 -5.17
CA LEU A 239 -9.46 -7.80 -4.94
C LEU A 239 -9.20 -8.00 -3.43
N ARG A 240 -9.54 -7.00 -2.62
CA ARG A 240 -9.43 -7.09 -1.16
C ARG A 240 -10.27 -8.22 -0.59
N SER A 241 -11.54 -8.29 -0.95
CA SER A 241 -12.46 -9.33 -0.48
C SER A 241 -12.00 -10.74 -0.87
N ARG A 242 -11.57 -10.93 -2.12
CA ARG A 242 -10.99 -12.20 -2.60
C ARG A 242 -9.73 -12.57 -1.81
N GLY A 243 -8.84 -11.61 -1.57
CA GLY A 243 -7.61 -11.83 -0.80
C GLY A 243 -7.89 -12.31 0.62
N PHE A 244 -8.78 -11.65 1.35
CA PHE A 244 -9.19 -12.10 2.69
C PHE A 244 -9.87 -13.47 2.68
N GLY A 245 -10.74 -13.73 1.67
CA GLY A 245 -11.36 -15.04 1.48
C GLY A 245 -10.35 -16.16 1.25
N GLN A 246 -9.31 -15.93 0.46
CA GLN A 246 -8.22 -16.88 0.20
C GLN A 246 -7.33 -17.12 1.43
N VAL A 247 -7.21 -16.13 2.31
CA VAL A 247 -6.50 -16.29 3.60
C VAL A 247 -7.34 -17.04 4.61
N GLY A 248 -8.67 -17.03 4.47
CA GLY A 248 -9.61 -17.67 5.39
C GLY A 248 -9.88 -16.85 6.66
N VAL A 249 -9.70 -15.54 6.60
CA VAL A 249 -9.99 -14.63 7.73
C VAL A 249 -10.98 -13.53 7.29
N PRO A 250 -11.86 -13.04 8.19
CA PRO A 250 -12.75 -11.94 7.87
C PRO A 250 -11.95 -10.65 7.64
N ASP A 251 -12.39 -9.81 6.69
CA ASP A 251 -11.84 -8.48 6.52
C ASP A 251 -12.26 -7.57 7.70
N PRO A 252 -11.32 -7.08 8.52
CA PRO A 252 -11.66 -6.30 9.71
C PRO A 252 -12.30 -4.95 9.37
N LEU A 253 -12.06 -4.39 8.17
CA LEU A 253 -12.74 -3.17 7.72
C LEU A 253 -14.23 -3.40 7.51
N THR A 254 -14.61 -4.43 6.75
CA THR A 254 -16.02 -4.75 6.50
C THR A 254 -16.75 -5.20 7.76
N ALA A 255 -16.08 -5.97 8.64
CA ALA A 255 -16.63 -6.37 9.94
C ALA A 255 -16.95 -5.15 10.82
N ARG A 256 -16.09 -4.14 10.84
CA ARG A 256 -16.30 -2.90 11.60
C ARG A 256 -17.57 -2.15 11.16
N PHE A 257 -17.80 -2.03 9.85
CA PHE A 257 -18.99 -1.34 9.33
C PHE A 257 -20.26 -2.17 9.50
N ALA A 258 -20.19 -3.51 9.38
CA ALA A 258 -21.31 -4.40 9.65
C ALA A 258 -21.76 -4.33 11.13
N ALA A 259 -20.83 -4.31 12.08
CA ALA A 259 -21.12 -4.15 13.50
C ALA A 259 -21.76 -2.78 13.82
N GLY A 260 -21.26 -1.70 13.20
CA GLY A 260 -21.82 -0.35 13.34
C GLY A 260 -23.27 -0.25 12.81
N ALA A 261 -23.57 -0.92 11.69
CA ALA A 261 -24.91 -0.95 11.12
C ALA A 261 -25.89 -1.73 12.02
N ALA A 262 -25.45 -2.84 12.61
CA ALA A 262 -26.26 -3.62 13.53
C ALA A 262 -26.60 -2.85 14.84
N ALA A 263 -25.64 -2.07 15.35
CA ALA A 263 -25.84 -1.23 16.52
C ALA A 263 -26.75 -0.02 16.28
N ALA A 264 -26.85 0.46 15.04
CA ALA A 264 -27.68 1.59 14.65
C ALA A 264 -29.15 1.21 14.33
N SER A 265 -29.49 -0.10 14.26
CA SER A 265 -30.86 -0.55 14.03
C SER A 265 -31.67 -0.44 15.34
N PRO A 266 -32.73 0.41 15.41
CA PRO A 266 -33.56 0.49 16.61
C PRO A 266 -34.25 -0.86 16.84
N SER A 267 -34.15 -1.38 18.07
CA SER A 267 -34.93 -2.54 18.52
C SER A 267 -36.41 -2.26 18.24
N ARG A 268 -37.02 -3.02 17.32
CA ARG A 268 -38.47 -3.05 17.17
C ARG A 268 -39.03 -3.60 18.47
N SER A 269 -39.32 -2.71 19.41
CA SER A 269 -40.14 -3.01 20.57
C SER A 269 -41.48 -3.54 20.06
N ALA A 270 -41.71 -4.84 20.29
CA ALA A 270 -42.99 -5.48 20.10
C ALA A 270 -43.99 -4.87 21.09
N LYS A 271 -44.77 -3.87 20.66
CA LYS A 271 -46.01 -3.54 21.33
C LYS A 271 -46.98 -4.67 21.00
N ARG A 272 -47.10 -5.64 21.90
CA ARG A 272 -48.31 -6.45 22.05
C ARG A 272 -49.27 -5.62 22.94
N GLY A 273 -50.34 -5.14 22.36
CA GLY A 273 -51.52 -4.70 23.03
C GLY A 273 -52.67 -5.64 22.61
#